data_70436e6d33f1ae7cd2249f9e5d97b402
#
_entry.id   70436e6d33f1ae7cd2249f9e5d97b402
#
_cell.length_a   1.000
_cell.length_b   1.000
_cell.length_c   1.000
_cell.angle_alpha   90.00
_cell.angle_beta   90.00
_cell.angle_gamma   90.00
#
_symmetry.space_group_name_H-M   'P 1'
#
loop_
_entity.id
_entity.type
_entity.pdbx_description
1 polymer ?
#
loop_
_entity_poly.entity_id
_entity_poly.type
_entity_poly.pdbx_seq_one_letter_code
_entity_poly.pdbx_strand_id
1 'polypeptide(L)'
;GGQQFSLAKSIGKNLIIYFYPKDDTPGCTTEGLDFKNNWDFFTDNNFTILGISRDSVQSHENFKQKMEFPFELLSDESESVCKMFDVIKPKNVYGKTVLGIERSTFFIDKEGILKKEWRGVKAANHVNDVISYLKEILET
;
A
#
# COMPACT_ATOMS: atom_id res chain seq x y z
N GLY A 1 -1.10 13.52 -5.38
CA GLY A 1 -1.25 13.73 -3.95
C GLY A 1 -2.18 14.86 -3.61
N GLY A 2 -2.58 14.94 -2.37
CA GLY A 2 -3.49 15.98 -1.90
C GLY A 2 -4.95 15.77 -2.22
N GLN A 3 -5.29 14.81 -3.05
CA GLN A 3 -6.68 14.48 -3.36
C GLN A 3 -7.24 13.57 -2.27
N GLN A 4 -8.53 13.75 -1.99
CA GLN A 4 -9.21 12.87 -1.04
C GLN A 4 -9.55 11.55 -1.71
N PHE A 5 -9.27 10.47 -1.00
CA PHE A 5 -9.63 9.13 -1.42
C PHE A 5 -10.89 8.67 -0.70
N SER A 6 -11.78 7.98 -1.39
CA SER A 6 -12.95 7.36 -0.81
C SER A 6 -13.10 5.95 -1.35
N LEU A 7 -13.24 4.98 -0.45
CA LEU A 7 -13.47 3.59 -0.83
C LEU A 7 -14.78 3.45 -1.64
N ALA A 8 -15.79 4.22 -1.27
CA ALA A 8 -17.07 4.21 -2.00
C ALA A 8 -16.91 4.67 -3.46
N LYS A 9 -16.02 5.63 -3.71
CA LYS A 9 -15.74 6.10 -5.08
C LYS A 9 -14.90 5.12 -5.89
N SER A 10 -14.32 4.13 -5.23
CA SER A 10 -13.46 3.14 -5.87
C SER A 10 -14.20 1.87 -6.25
N ILE A 11 -15.51 1.76 -5.96
CA ILE A 11 -16.34 0.64 -6.39
C ILE A 11 -16.31 0.62 -7.93
N GLY A 12 -16.07 -0.57 -8.49
CA GLY A 12 -15.87 -0.74 -9.92
C GLY A 12 -14.40 -0.93 -10.31
N LYS A 13 -13.48 -0.78 -9.36
CA LYS A 13 -12.05 -0.98 -9.56
C LYS A 13 -11.51 -2.02 -8.60
N ASN A 14 -10.59 -2.84 -9.06
CA ASN A 14 -9.83 -3.74 -8.21
C ASN A 14 -8.68 -2.95 -7.57
N LEU A 15 -8.66 -2.90 -6.23
CA LEU A 15 -7.68 -2.09 -5.49
C LEU A 15 -6.64 -2.96 -4.81
N ILE A 16 -5.38 -2.59 -4.96
CA ILE A 16 -4.29 -3.07 -4.14
C ILE A 16 -3.88 -1.91 -3.26
N ILE A 17 -4.16 -2.01 -1.96
CA ILE A 17 -3.83 -0.97 -0.98
C ILE A 17 -2.70 -1.51 -0.11
N TYR A 18 -1.55 -0.83 -0.09
CA TYR A 18 -0.48 -1.24 0.79
C TYR A 18 -0.15 -0.16 1.80
N PHE A 19 -0.01 -0.57 3.05
CA PHE A 19 0.35 0.28 4.18
C PHE A 19 1.83 0.11 4.47
N TYR A 20 2.55 1.21 4.64
CA TYR A 20 3.99 1.18 4.90
C TYR A 20 4.35 2.19 5.97
N PRO A 21 5.44 1.94 6.75
CA PRO A 21 5.74 2.76 7.93
C PRO A 21 6.12 4.21 7.66
N LYS A 22 6.96 4.46 6.64
CA LYS A 22 7.49 5.82 6.47
C LYS A 22 8.10 6.02 5.08
N ASP A 23 7.80 7.18 4.49
CA ASP A 23 8.36 7.59 3.19
C ASP A 23 9.89 7.60 3.23
N ASP A 24 10.49 7.29 2.09
CA ASP A 24 11.93 7.41 1.83
C ASP A 24 12.81 6.62 2.82
N THR A 25 12.31 5.50 3.31
CA THR A 25 13.09 4.52 4.07
C THR A 25 13.44 3.34 3.17
N PRO A 26 14.52 2.58 3.46
CA PRO A 26 14.97 1.52 2.55
C PRO A 26 13.91 0.49 2.19
N GLY A 27 13.18 -0.05 3.17
CA GLY A 27 12.15 -1.04 2.90
C GLY A 27 10.96 -0.48 2.12
N CYS A 28 10.52 0.72 2.46
CA CYS A 28 9.40 1.36 1.77
C CYS A 28 9.77 1.77 0.35
N THR A 29 11.01 2.18 0.13
CA THR A 29 11.53 2.48 -1.20
C THR A 29 11.58 1.20 -2.04
N THR A 30 12.10 0.10 -1.50
CA THR A 30 12.14 -1.20 -2.19
C THR A 30 10.75 -1.66 -2.59
N GLU A 31 9.80 -1.62 -1.66
CA GLU A 31 8.41 -2.04 -1.92
C GLU A 31 7.78 -1.19 -3.02
N GLY A 32 7.91 0.13 -2.94
CA GLY A 32 7.37 1.03 -3.95
C GLY A 32 7.98 0.81 -5.33
N LEU A 33 9.30 0.61 -5.39
CA LEU A 33 9.98 0.33 -6.65
C LEU A 33 9.57 -1.02 -7.23
N ASP A 34 9.32 -2.02 -6.39
CA ASP A 34 8.85 -3.32 -6.86
C ASP A 34 7.45 -3.22 -7.49
N PHE A 35 6.55 -2.42 -6.90
CA PHE A 35 5.26 -2.13 -7.53
C PHE A 35 5.45 -1.37 -8.85
N LYS A 36 6.32 -0.37 -8.88
CA LYS A 36 6.60 0.41 -10.08
C LYS A 36 7.16 -0.47 -11.19
N ASN A 37 8.11 -1.34 -10.87
CA ASN A 37 8.77 -2.20 -11.86
C ASN A 37 7.81 -3.25 -12.45
N ASN A 38 6.69 -3.51 -11.81
CA ASN A 38 5.65 -4.43 -12.26
C ASN A 38 4.37 -3.70 -12.67
N TRP A 39 4.46 -2.39 -12.90
CA TRP A 39 3.30 -1.53 -13.17
C TRP A 39 2.44 -2.04 -14.32
N ASP A 40 3.05 -2.51 -15.39
CA ASP A 40 2.32 -2.99 -16.57
C ASP A 40 1.41 -4.18 -16.22
N PHE A 41 1.88 -5.10 -15.36
CA PHE A 41 1.05 -6.21 -14.91
C PHE A 41 -0.24 -5.69 -14.25
N PHE A 42 -0.10 -4.71 -13.36
CA PHE A 42 -1.26 -4.20 -12.62
C PHE A 42 -2.22 -3.44 -13.54
N THR A 43 -1.71 -2.57 -14.40
CA THR A 43 -2.55 -1.79 -15.29
C THR A 43 -3.21 -2.65 -16.37
N ASP A 44 -2.49 -3.62 -16.92
CA ASP A 44 -3.02 -4.51 -17.94
C ASP A 44 -4.15 -5.40 -17.42
N ASN A 45 -4.18 -5.64 -16.11
CA ASN A 45 -5.20 -6.46 -15.46
C ASN A 45 -6.20 -5.64 -14.64
N ASN A 46 -6.23 -4.33 -14.86
CA ASN A 46 -7.19 -3.40 -14.24
C ASN A 46 -7.10 -3.29 -12.72
N PHE A 47 -5.90 -3.41 -12.16
CA PHE A 47 -5.65 -3.15 -10.76
C PHE A 47 -5.17 -1.72 -10.55
N THR A 48 -5.68 -1.07 -9.51
CA THR A 48 -5.22 0.24 -9.06
C THR A 48 -4.41 0.05 -7.78
N ILE A 49 -3.22 0.65 -7.71
CA ILE A 49 -2.35 0.56 -6.54
C ILE A 49 -2.39 1.87 -5.78
N LEU A 50 -2.55 1.77 -4.46
CA LEU A 50 -2.52 2.91 -3.54
C LEU A 50 -1.59 2.59 -2.39
N GLY A 51 -0.61 3.47 -2.13
CA GLY A 51 0.23 3.37 -0.94
C GLY A 51 -0.31 4.29 0.14
N ILE A 52 -0.31 3.85 1.39
CA ILE A 52 -0.82 4.63 2.52
C ILE A 52 0.19 4.61 3.66
N SER A 53 0.50 5.78 4.20
CA SER A 53 1.25 5.92 5.43
C SER A 53 0.74 7.14 6.20
N ARG A 54 1.32 7.37 7.40
CA ARG A 54 0.97 8.51 8.24
C ARG A 54 1.76 9.77 7.89
N ASP A 55 2.63 9.70 6.88
CA ASP A 55 3.40 10.86 6.44
C ASP A 55 2.48 11.94 5.86
N SER A 56 2.98 13.17 5.82
CA SER A 56 2.23 14.30 5.28
C SER A 56 2.06 14.21 3.77
N VAL A 57 1.11 14.98 3.25
CA VAL A 57 0.93 15.13 1.80
C VAL A 57 2.22 15.61 1.14
N GLN A 58 2.91 16.57 1.76
CA GLN A 58 4.16 17.09 1.21
C GLN A 58 5.24 16.02 1.16
N SER A 59 5.37 15.20 2.20
CA SER A 59 6.33 14.08 2.21
C SER A 59 6.03 13.10 1.08
N HIS A 60 4.76 12.74 0.90
CA HIS A 60 4.32 11.85 -0.18
C HIS A 60 4.62 12.42 -1.56
N GLU A 61 4.37 13.71 -1.76
CA GLU A 61 4.69 14.37 -3.03
C GLU A 61 6.18 14.28 -3.34
N ASN A 62 7.02 14.56 -2.36
CA ASN A 62 8.47 14.48 -2.50
C ASN A 62 8.93 13.06 -2.80
N PHE A 63 8.40 12.08 -2.10
CA PHE A 63 8.76 10.67 -2.28
C PHE A 63 8.30 10.16 -3.64
N LYS A 64 7.07 10.45 -4.02
CA LYS A 64 6.50 10.07 -5.31
C LYS A 64 7.31 10.66 -6.46
N GLN A 65 7.67 11.94 -6.36
CA GLN A 65 8.44 12.61 -7.39
C GLN A 65 9.86 12.05 -7.48
N LYS A 66 10.51 11.87 -6.33
CA LYS A 66 11.88 11.34 -6.26
C LYS A 66 11.99 9.96 -6.89
N MET A 67 11.03 9.08 -6.62
CA MET A 67 11.02 7.71 -7.11
C MET A 67 10.28 7.55 -8.45
N GLU A 68 9.62 8.60 -8.91
CA GLU A 68 8.81 8.58 -10.12
C GLU A 68 7.75 7.47 -10.07
N PHE A 69 7.06 7.37 -8.94
CA PHE A 69 6.00 6.37 -8.78
C PHE A 69 4.80 6.71 -9.67
N PRO A 70 4.29 5.73 -10.46
CA PRO A 70 3.13 5.95 -11.33
C PRO A 70 1.79 5.83 -10.60
N PHE A 71 1.79 5.54 -9.31
CA PHE A 71 0.59 5.37 -8.47
C PHE A 71 0.56 6.42 -7.37
N GLU A 72 -0.61 6.54 -6.72
CA GLU A 72 -0.80 7.55 -5.68
C GLU A 72 -0.37 7.05 -4.30
N LEU A 73 0.17 7.98 -3.51
CA LEU A 73 0.45 7.79 -2.10
C LEU A 73 -0.51 8.67 -1.32
N LEU A 74 -1.24 8.07 -0.39
CA LEU A 74 -2.28 8.75 0.39
C LEU A 74 -1.80 9.01 1.81
N SER A 75 -2.00 10.25 2.27
CA SER A 75 -1.64 10.65 3.62
C SER A 75 -2.76 10.32 4.59
N ASP A 76 -2.43 9.56 5.64
CA ASP A 76 -3.37 9.21 6.71
C ASP A 76 -2.84 9.72 8.05
N GLU A 77 -2.57 11.02 8.13
CA GLU A 77 -2.01 11.64 9.33
C GLU A 77 -2.90 11.45 10.56
N SER A 78 -4.22 11.40 10.38
CA SER A 78 -5.16 11.15 11.47
C SER A 78 -5.19 9.69 11.92
N GLU A 79 -4.58 8.79 11.17
CA GLU A 79 -4.58 7.35 11.40
C GLU A 79 -5.94 6.67 11.24
N SER A 80 -6.96 7.38 10.72
CA SER A 80 -8.31 6.82 10.63
C SER A 80 -8.38 5.61 9.71
N VAL A 81 -7.73 5.65 8.56
CA VAL A 81 -7.70 4.53 7.61
C VAL A 81 -6.83 3.40 8.16
N CYS A 82 -5.67 3.73 8.72
CA CYS A 82 -4.78 2.74 9.35
C CYS A 82 -5.50 1.97 10.46
N LYS A 83 -6.29 2.65 11.27
CA LYS A 83 -7.08 2.01 12.34
C LYS A 83 -8.22 1.17 11.78
N MET A 84 -8.87 1.64 10.71
CA MET A 84 -9.92 0.89 10.04
C MET A 84 -9.41 -0.48 9.55
N PHE A 85 -8.18 -0.52 9.02
CA PHE A 85 -7.55 -1.75 8.53
C PHE A 85 -6.74 -2.49 9.60
N ASP A 86 -6.70 -1.95 10.82
CA ASP A 86 -6.00 -2.57 11.97
C ASP A 86 -4.52 -2.84 11.68
N VAL A 87 -3.82 -1.83 11.17
CA VAL A 87 -2.39 -1.95 10.85
C VAL A 87 -1.49 -1.17 11.82
N ILE A 88 -2.07 -0.51 12.83
CA ILE A 88 -1.27 0.16 13.87
C ILE A 88 -0.96 -0.87 14.95
N LYS A 89 0.32 -1.17 15.14
CA LYS A 89 0.77 -2.22 16.05
C LYS A 89 1.93 -1.73 16.92
N PRO A 90 2.07 -2.28 18.14
CA PRO A 90 3.24 -1.97 18.96
C PRO A 90 4.54 -2.45 18.31
N LYS A 91 5.55 -1.58 18.33
CA LYS A 91 6.89 -1.90 17.82
C LYS A 91 7.92 -1.54 18.88
N ASN A 92 8.94 -2.37 19.03
CA ASN A 92 10.05 -2.08 19.92
C ASN A 92 11.14 -1.35 19.14
N VAL A 93 11.41 -0.09 19.53
CA VAL A 93 12.44 0.74 18.91
C VAL A 93 13.36 1.22 20.02
N TYR A 94 14.63 0.75 20.00
CA TYR A 94 15.65 1.11 21.01
C TYR A 94 15.15 0.89 22.45
N GLY A 95 14.50 -0.25 22.71
CA GLY A 95 14.01 -0.60 24.04
C GLY A 95 12.70 0.07 24.45
N LYS A 96 12.12 0.91 23.59
CA LYS A 96 10.84 1.57 23.84
C LYS A 96 9.76 0.97 22.95
N THR A 97 8.55 0.84 23.48
CA THR A 97 7.39 0.41 22.69
C THR A 97 6.73 1.63 22.08
N VAL A 98 6.62 1.66 20.77
CA VAL A 98 5.92 2.71 20.03
C VAL A 98 4.87 2.09 19.14
N LEU A 99 3.84 2.86 18.79
CA LEU A 99 2.82 2.41 17.84
C LEU A 99 3.24 2.81 16.43
N GLY A 100 3.28 1.84 15.53
CA GLY A 100 3.68 2.07 14.15
C GLY A 100 2.87 1.24 13.18
N ILE A 101 2.98 1.54 11.90
CA ILE A 101 2.30 0.78 10.85
C ILE A 101 3.00 -0.56 10.66
N GLU A 102 2.23 -1.64 10.76
CA GLU A 102 2.65 -2.97 10.35
C GLU A 102 2.49 -3.06 8.84
N ARG A 103 3.60 -3.30 8.12
CA ARG A 103 3.57 -3.38 6.65
C ARG A 103 2.58 -4.45 6.22
N SER A 104 1.55 -4.03 5.49
CA SER A 104 0.43 -4.90 5.11
C SER A 104 -0.12 -4.48 3.77
N THR A 105 -0.68 -5.43 3.03
CA THR A 105 -1.31 -5.17 1.74
C THR A 105 -2.68 -5.84 1.71
N PHE A 106 -3.63 -5.19 1.06
CA PHE A 106 -5.01 -5.64 0.97
C PHE A 106 -5.48 -5.60 -0.48
N PHE A 107 -6.12 -6.68 -0.92
CA PHE A 107 -6.79 -6.71 -2.22
C PHE A 107 -8.29 -6.59 -2.00
N ILE A 108 -8.87 -5.51 -2.52
CA ILE A 108 -10.31 -5.25 -2.49
C ILE A 108 -10.80 -5.28 -3.93
N ASP A 109 -11.79 -6.14 -4.21
CA ASP A 109 -12.26 -6.29 -5.57
C ASP A 109 -13.17 -5.14 -6.00
N LYS A 110 -13.59 -5.17 -7.28
CA LYS A 110 -14.41 -4.11 -7.87
C LYS A 110 -15.80 -3.98 -7.23
N GLU A 111 -16.22 -4.96 -6.45
CA GLU A 111 -17.47 -4.90 -5.70
C GLU A 111 -17.28 -4.36 -4.28
N GLY A 112 -16.06 -3.99 -3.93
CA GLY A 112 -15.72 -3.45 -2.61
C GLY A 112 -15.51 -4.51 -1.55
N ILE A 113 -15.29 -5.76 -1.94
CA ILE A 113 -15.12 -6.88 -1.02
C ILE A 113 -13.64 -7.16 -0.82
N LEU A 114 -13.20 -7.26 0.46
CA LEU A 114 -11.84 -7.65 0.80
C LEU A 114 -11.64 -9.13 0.47
N LYS A 115 -10.75 -9.41 -0.48
CA LYS A 115 -10.51 -10.77 -0.98
C LYS A 115 -9.27 -11.41 -0.41
N LYS A 116 -8.25 -10.62 -0.09
CA LYS A 116 -6.98 -11.14 0.42
C LYS A 116 -6.30 -10.09 1.26
N GLU A 117 -5.65 -10.52 2.34
CA GLU A 117 -4.78 -9.63 3.11
C GLU A 117 -3.44 -10.31 3.37
N TRP A 118 -2.38 -9.50 3.32
CA TRP A 118 -1.02 -9.90 3.68
C TRP A 118 -0.60 -8.99 4.82
N ARG A 119 -0.43 -9.55 6.02
CA ARG A 119 -0.10 -8.77 7.22
C ARG A 119 1.30 -9.08 7.72
N GLY A 120 1.97 -8.06 8.30
CA GLY A 120 3.28 -8.23 8.90
C GLY A 120 4.32 -8.74 7.92
N VAL A 121 4.32 -8.19 6.69
CA VAL A 121 5.19 -8.66 5.62
C VAL A 121 6.51 -7.89 5.60
N LYS A 122 7.52 -8.50 5.01
CA LYS A 122 8.81 -7.84 4.72
C LYS A 122 8.75 -7.29 3.30
N ALA A 123 9.45 -6.17 3.07
CA ALA A 123 9.47 -5.55 1.75
C ALA A 123 10.06 -6.47 0.68
N ALA A 124 11.09 -7.26 1.03
CA ALA A 124 11.75 -8.17 0.09
C ALA A 124 10.77 -9.24 -0.40
N ASN A 125 10.62 -9.35 -1.71
CA ASN A 125 9.77 -10.32 -2.42
C ASN A 125 8.27 -10.21 -2.16
N HIS A 126 7.82 -9.23 -1.37
CA HIS A 126 6.39 -9.09 -1.07
C HIS A 126 5.55 -8.85 -2.32
N VAL A 127 5.98 -7.96 -3.20
CA VAL A 127 5.24 -7.64 -4.43
C VAL A 127 5.15 -8.88 -5.33
N ASN A 128 6.20 -9.70 -5.37
CA ASN A 128 6.16 -10.97 -6.12
C ASN A 128 5.10 -11.91 -5.56
N ASP A 129 4.94 -11.97 -4.24
CA ASP A 129 3.90 -12.80 -3.61
C ASP A 129 2.51 -12.28 -3.97
N VAL A 130 2.32 -10.98 -3.99
CA VAL A 130 1.05 -10.35 -4.39
C VAL A 130 0.74 -10.73 -5.85
N ILE A 131 1.71 -10.56 -6.75
CA ILE A 131 1.54 -10.87 -8.16
C ILE A 131 1.22 -12.34 -8.38
N SER A 132 1.92 -13.24 -7.68
CA SER A 132 1.68 -14.68 -7.77
C SER A 132 0.24 -15.03 -7.42
N TYR A 133 -0.28 -14.46 -6.33
CA TYR A 133 -1.67 -14.67 -5.94
C TYR A 133 -2.65 -14.14 -7.00
N LEU A 134 -2.40 -12.92 -7.51
CA LEU A 134 -3.28 -12.32 -8.50
C LEU A 134 -3.29 -13.10 -9.82
N LYS A 135 -2.13 -13.65 -10.22
CA LYS A 135 -2.06 -14.51 -11.41
C LYS A 135 -2.91 -15.77 -11.24
N GLU A 136 -2.89 -16.39 -10.06
CA GLU A 136 -3.70 -17.56 -9.79
C GLU A 136 -5.19 -17.28 -9.96
N ILE A 137 -5.69 -16.18 -9.41
CA ILE A 137 -7.12 -15.86 -9.52
C ILE A 137 -7.51 -15.42 -10.93
N LEU A 138 -6.59 -14.86 -11.71
CA LEU A 138 -6.85 -14.46 -13.10
C LEU A 138 -6.93 -15.66 -14.04
N GLU A 139 -6.33 -16.79 -13.66
CA GLU A 139 -6.33 -18.03 -14.46
C GLU A 139 -7.56 -18.91 -14.22
N THR A 140 -8.39 -18.57 -13.24
CA THR A 140 -9.58 -19.39 -12.90
C THR A 140 -10.86 -18.91 -13.54
#